data_d76b737bb1575df88193c2a1f6c71b1d
#
_entry.id   d76b737bb1575df88193c2a1f6c71b1d
#
_cell.length_a   1.000
_cell.length_b   1.000
_cell.length_c   1.000
_cell.angle_alpha   90.00
_cell.angle_beta   90.00
_cell.angle_gamma   90.00
#
_symmetry.space_group_name_H-M   'P 1'
#
loop_
_entity.id
_entity.type
_entity.pdbx_description
1 polymer ?
#
loop_
_entity_poly.entity_id
_entity_poly.type
_entity_poly.pdbx_seq_one_letter_code
_entity_poly.pdbx_strand_id
1 'polypeptide(L)'
;MSEYPIEGQEIELKYKIINYKGDVIDSTEGKPNFKFTLDKTNIIKSITEAVKTMKKGDKKNIEINIEQEPNIFEIFSSSTENDNIENLPPNSKIVKCELELINFHDKIKSIFELTNDEKFDKAQKAKVKFVEKYKNQNYKEGIEALDEAINLIEKISNKDYKPEEIKKFKLSLMLNKCNCYNNLKDYPSTVKLGKEIIQDNEKTIKAYYYVGTALAYLDEFEEAMTNYNKLYELIEDKKDPGVTNLLALINNRKKKK
;
A
#
# COMPACT_ATOMS: atom_id res chain seq x y z
N MET A 1 -5.15 -8.77 20.32
CA MET A 1 -6.26 -8.74 19.33
C MET A 1 -7.55 -9.02 20.08
N SER A 2 -8.64 -8.37 19.73
CA SER A 2 -9.95 -8.65 20.33
C SER A 2 -10.36 -10.10 20.05
N GLU A 3 -11.02 -10.75 21.01
CA GLU A 3 -11.57 -12.10 20.83
C GLU A 3 -12.83 -12.10 19.97
N TYR A 4 -13.50 -10.95 19.87
CA TYR A 4 -14.71 -10.70 19.12
C TYR A 4 -14.52 -9.53 18.15
N PRO A 5 -15.25 -9.51 17.01
CA PRO A 5 -15.23 -8.39 16.09
C PRO A 5 -15.68 -7.10 16.75
N ILE A 6 -14.98 -6.02 16.41
CA ILE A 6 -15.30 -4.65 16.84
C ILE A 6 -15.60 -3.76 15.63
N GLU A 7 -16.29 -2.64 15.91
CA GLU A 7 -16.64 -1.67 14.86
C GLU A 7 -15.42 -1.20 14.07
N GLY A 8 -15.58 -1.08 12.76
CA GLY A 8 -14.51 -0.69 11.81
C GLY A 8 -13.68 -1.84 11.26
N GLN A 9 -13.84 -3.06 11.76
CA GLN A 9 -13.13 -4.23 11.23
C GLN A 9 -13.80 -4.80 9.97
N GLU A 10 -13.01 -5.38 9.07
CA GLU A 10 -13.48 -6.20 7.96
C GLU A 10 -13.81 -7.60 8.47
N ILE A 11 -15.01 -8.05 8.15
CA ILE A 11 -15.58 -9.33 8.53
C ILE A 11 -15.62 -10.23 7.29
N GLU A 12 -15.26 -11.48 7.47
CA GLU A 12 -15.37 -12.51 6.45
C GLU A 12 -16.27 -13.64 6.96
N LEU A 13 -17.43 -13.81 6.30
CA LEU A 13 -18.45 -14.77 6.65
C LEU A 13 -18.69 -15.80 5.55
N LYS A 14 -19.07 -17.01 5.98
CA LYS A 14 -19.94 -17.87 5.18
C LYS A 14 -21.36 -17.76 5.69
N TYR A 15 -22.32 -17.81 4.77
CA TYR A 15 -23.74 -17.77 5.12
C TYR A 15 -24.57 -18.71 4.24
N LYS A 16 -25.75 -19.05 4.76
CA LYS A 16 -26.80 -19.75 4.03
C LYS A 16 -28.16 -19.23 4.48
N ILE A 17 -28.95 -18.73 3.55
CA ILE A 17 -30.27 -18.17 3.80
C ILE A 17 -31.32 -19.18 3.34
N ILE A 18 -32.26 -19.45 4.22
CA ILE A 18 -33.26 -20.51 4.04
C ILE A 18 -34.64 -19.89 4.25
N ASN A 19 -35.56 -20.13 3.31
CA ASN A 19 -36.94 -19.68 3.43
C ASN A 19 -37.77 -20.55 4.42
N TYR A 20 -39.02 -20.16 4.63
CA TYR A 20 -39.94 -20.88 5.54
C TYR A 20 -40.31 -22.29 5.07
N LYS A 21 -40.09 -22.62 3.78
CA LYS A 21 -40.30 -23.97 3.23
C LYS A 21 -39.08 -24.88 3.39
N GLY A 22 -37.96 -24.33 3.80
CA GLY A 22 -36.69 -25.03 3.90
C GLY A 22 -35.82 -24.95 2.64
N ASP A 23 -36.24 -24.19 1.63
CA ASP A 23 -35.46 -24.01 0.43
C ASP A 23 -34.32 -22.99 0.68
N VAL A 24 -33.14 -23.26 0.11
CA VAL A 24 -32.00 -22.33 0.15
C VAL A 24 -32.24 -21.23 -0.85
N ILE A 25 -32.37 -19.99 -0.36
CA ILE A 25 -32.54 -18.80 -1.20
C ILE A 25 -31.19 -18.31 -1.75
N ASP A 26 -30.19 -18.25 -0.86
CA ASP A 26 -28.81 -17.86 -1.22
C ASP A 26 -27.81 -18.45 -0.25
N SER A 27 -26.55 -18.62 -0.72
CA SER A 27 -25.45 -19.09 0.11
C SER A 27 -24.09 -18.73 -0.50
N THR A 28 -23.07 -18.79 0.34
CA THR A 28 -21.66 -18.74 -0.10
C THR A 28 -21.10 -20.10 -0.50
N GLU A 29 -21.94 -21.16 -0.57
CA GLU A 29 -21.47 -22.48 -0.99
C GLU A 29 -21.03 -22.46 -2.46
N GLY A 30 -19.79 -22.85 -2.72
CA GLY A 30 -19.17 -22.77 -4.06
C GLY A 30 -18.82 -21.35 -4.53
N LYS A 31 -18.99 -20.33 -3.68
CA LYS A 31 -18.65 -18.92 -3.94
C LYS A 31 -17.57 -18.43 -2.97
N PRO A 32 -16.90 -17.29 -3.26
CA PRO A 32 -16.04 -16.60 -2.29
C PRO A 32 -16.81 -16.25 -1.00
N ASN A 33 -16.10 -16.20 0.13
CA ASN A 33 -16.67 -15.74 1.39
C ASN A 33 -17.17 -14.29 1.27
N PHE A 34 -18.29 -14.01 1.93
CA PHE A 34 -18.85 -12.67 1.97
C PHE A 34 -18.01 -11.77 2.88
N LYS A 35 -17.66 -10.57 2.40
CA LYS A 35 -16.84 -9.61 3.12
C LYS A 35 -17.56 -8.29 3.29
N PHE A 36 -17.49 -7.71 4.48
CA PHE A 36 -18.04 -6.41 4.78
C PHE A 36 -17.31 -5.73 5.95
N THR A 37 -17.45 -4.40 6.07
CA THR A 37 -16.94 -3.67 7.24
C THR A 37 -18.02 -3.62 8.32
N LEU A 38 -17.67 -3.95 9.54
CA LEU A 38 -18.56 -3.87 10.70
C LEU A 38 -18.72 -2.39 11.10
N ASP A 39 -19.70 -1.73 10.51
CA ASP A 39 -20.04 -0.33 10.79
C ASP A 39 -21.53 -0.16 11.08
N LYS A 40 -21.93 1.08 11.42
CA LYS A 40 -23.32 1.36 11.82
C LYS A 40 -24.31 1.47 10.66
N THR A 41 -23.85 1.44 9.41
CA THR A 41 -24.62 2.05 8.33
C THR A 41 -25.17 1.12 7.26
N ASN A 42 -24.60 -0.09 7.04
CA ASN A 42 -24.82 -0.72 5.74
C ASN A 42 -25.21 -2.18 5.71
N ILE A 43 -25.41 -2.84 6.84
CA ILE A 43 -25.71 -4.27 6.81
C ILE A 43 -26.85 -4.58 7.74
N ILE A 44 -27.56 -5.64 7.40
CA ILE A 44 -28.64 -6.23 8.16
C ILE A 44 -28.26 -6.22 9.64
N LYS A 45 -29.04 -5.48 10.42
CA LYS A 45 -28.80 -5.28 11.84
C LYS A 45 -28.67 -6.60 12.59
N SER A 46 -29.53 -7.57 12.26
CA SER A 46 -29.51 -8.91 12.87
C SER A 46 -28.18 -9.64 12.65
N ILE A 47 -27.56 -9.52 11.47
CA ILE A 47 -26.25 -10.11 11.17
C ILE A 47 -25.15 -9.35 11.92
N THR A 48 -25.19 -8.02 11.93
CA THR A 48 -24.23 -7.20 12.66
C THR A 48 -24.21 -7.53 14.16
N GLU A 49 -25.39 -7.67 14.77
CA GLU A 49 -25.51 -8.04 16.18
C GLU A 49 -25.03 -9.47 16.44
N ALA A 50 -25.34 -10.41 15.54
CA ALA A 50 -24.88 -11.77 15.66
C ALA A 50 -23.35 -11.86 15.62
N VAL A 51 -22.72 -11.20 14.61
CA VAL A 51 -21.27 -11.23 14.38
C VAL A 51 -20.49 -10.64 15.55
N LYS A 52 -20.97 -9.55 16.18
CA LYS A 52 -20.34 -8.95 17.36
C LYS A 52 -20.19 -9.88 18.56
N THR A 53 -20.93 -10.99 18.56
CA THR A 53 -20.91 -12.01 19.63
C THR A 53 -20.25 -13.32 19.23
N MET A 54 -19.70 -13.41 18.01
CA MET A 54 -19.06 -14.62 17.47
C MET A 54 -17.55 -14.49 17.55
N LYS A 55 -16.89 -15.62 17.85
CA LYS A 55 -15.44 -15.79 17.70
C LYS A 55 -15.14 -16.36 16.31
N LYS A 56 -13.90 -16.25 15.89
CA LYS A 56 -13.44 -16.90 14.65
C LYS A 56 -13.71 -18.40 14.71
N GLY A 57 -14.39 -18.90 13.68
CA GLY A 57 -14.82 -20.31 13.55
C GLY A 57 -16.19 -20.61 14.15
N ASP A 58 -16.82 -19.67 14.87
CA ASP A 58 -18.15 -19.88 15.41
C ASP A 58 -19.21 -19.96 14.31
N LYS A 59 -20.22 -20.79 14.57
CA LYS A 59 -21.42 -20.90 13.76
C LYS A 59 -22.63 -20.44 14.57
N LYS A 60 -23.53 -19.70 13.93
CA LYS A 60 -24.71 -19.16 14.57
C LYS A 60 -25.91 -19.18 13.62
N ASN A 61 -27.05 -19.59 14.11
CA ASN A 61 -28.31 -19.51 13.39
C ASN A 61 -29.11 -18.33 13.94
N ILE A 62 -29.57 -17.47 13.03
CA ILE A 62 -30.43 -16.33 13.37
C ILE A 62 -31.68 -16.32 12.50
N GLU A 63 -32.72 -15.68 12.98
CA GLU A 63 -33.95 -15.41 12.23
C GLU A 63 -33.98 -13.94 11.86
N ILE A 64 -34.26 -13.62 10.60
CA ILE A 64 -34.29 -12.26 10.07
C ILE A 64 -35.70 -11.99 9.55
N ASN A 65 -36.32 -10.92 10.05
CA ASN A 65 -37.61 -10.45 9.54
C ASN A 65 -37.38 -9.57 8.33
N ILE A 66 -37.76 -10.07 7.15
CA ILE A 66 -37.53 -9.37 5.87
C ILE A 66 -38.37 -8.09 5.71
N GLU A 67 -39.45 -7.92 6.46
CA GLU A 67 -40.17 -6.62 6.47
C GLU A 67 -39.44 -5.54 7.24
N GLN A 68 -38.67 -5.92 8.27
CA GLN A 68 -37.88 -5.00 9.08
C GLN A 68 -36.50 -4.73 8.47
N GLU A 69 -36.00 -5.70 7.72
CA GLU A 69 -34.68 -5.66 7.07
C GLU A 69 -34.79 -6.02 5.57
N PRO A 70 -35.49 -5.21 4.77
CA PRO A 70 -35.79 -5.53 3.36
C PRO A 70 -34.56 -5.63 2.47
N ASN A 71 -33.45 -4.99 2.85
CA ASN A 71 -32.21 -4.97 2.06
C ASN A 71 -31.45 -6.32 2.08
N ILE A 72 -31.96 -7.34 2.79
CA ILE A 72 -31.31 -8.67 2.86
C ILE A 72 -31.04 -9.23 1.47
N PHE A 73 -31.99 -9.06 0.55
CA PHE A 73 -31.86 -9.58 -0.81
C PHE A 73 -30.94 -8.73 -1.68
N GLU A 74 -30.88 -7.40 -1.48
CA GLU A 74 -29.95 -6.53 -2.19
C GLU A 74 -28.50 -6.77 -1.81
N ILE A 75 -28.27 -7.12 -0.55
CA ILE A 75 -26.92 -7.32 0.00
C ILE A 75 -26.36 -8.70 -0.36
N PHE A 76 -27.19 -9.74 -0.37
CA PHE A 76 -26.74 -11.11 -0.53
C PHE A 76 -27.04 -11.73 -1.91
N SER A 77 -28.05 -11.28 -2.63
CA SER A 77 -28.33 -11.84 -3.95
C SER A 77 -27.74 -11.03 -5.07
N SER A 78 -26.77 -11.60 -5.77
CA SER A 78 -26.37 -11.16 -7.11
C SER A 78 -27.28 -11.67 -8.22
N SER A 79 -28.37 -12.34 -7.87
CA SER A 79 -29.26 -12.91 -8.88
C SER A 79 -30.66 -13.13 -8.32
N THR A 80 -31.58 -12.43 -8.90
CA THR A 80 -32.81 -12.92 -9.45
C THR A 80 -34.12 -12.73 -8.78
N GLU A 81 -35.01 -12.52 -9.71
CA GLU A 81 -36.45 -12.73 -9.69
C GLU A 81 -37.11 -12.32 -8.37
N ASN A 82 -37.56 -11.07 -8.41
CA ASN A 82 -38.52 -10.51 -7.48
C ASN A 82 -39.78 -11.39 -7.45
N ASP A 83 -39.74 -12.46 -6.69
CA ASP A 83 -40.97 -13.01 -6.14
C ASP A 83 -41.50 -11.93 -5.22
N ASN A 84 -42.60 -11.31 -5.62
CA ASN A 84 -43.27 -10.20 -4.96
C ASN A 84 -43.35 -10.45 -3.44
N ILE A 85 -42.46 -9.83 -2.69
CA ILE A 85 -42.41 -9.88 -1.21
C ILE A 85 -43.74 -9.45 -0.61
N GLU A 86 -44.54 -8.63 -1.35
CA GLU A 86 -45.83 -8.10 -0.92
C GLU A 86 -46.93 -9.16 -0.76
N ASN A 87 -46.81 -10.35 -1.36
CA ASN A 87 -47.84 -11.39 -1.37
C ASN A 87 -47.47 -12.65 -0.55
N LEU A 88 -46.43 -12.61 0.26
CA LEU A 88 -45.98 -13.73 1.06
C LEU A 88 -46.90 -13.91 2.31
N PRO A 89 -47.28 -15.17 2.67
CA PRO A 89 -48.03 -15.42 3.90
C PRO A 89 -47.30 -14.89 5.15
N PRO A 90 -47.98 -14.59 6.25
CA PRO A 90 -47.36 -14.01 7.46
C PRO A 90 -46.15 -14.79 7.99
N ASN A 91 -46.15 -16.11 7.86
CA ASN A 91 -44.99 -16.96 8.27
C ASN A 91 -43.84 -16.95 7.25
N SER A 92 -44.02 -16.37 6.08
CA SER A 92 -42.97 -16.28 5.05
C SER A 92 -42.09 -15.04 5.16
N LYS A 93 -42.40 -14.16 6.12
CA LYS A 93 -41.67 -12.92 6.38
C LYS A 93 -40.39 -13.13 7.23
N ILE A 94 -40.18 -14.37 7.68
CA ILE A 94 -38.97 -14.74 8.44
C ILE A 94 -38.14 -15.71 7.60
N VAL A 95 -36.85 -15.36 7.43
CA VAL A 95 -35.85 -16.24 6.85
C VAL A 95 -34.88 -16.69 7.94
N LYS A 96 -34.42 -17.93 7.85
CA LYS A 96 -33.32 -18.44 8.68
C LYS A 96 -31.99 -18.15 8.00
N CYS A 97 -31.03 -17.63 8.75
CA CYS A 97 -29.69 -17.40 8.26
C CYS A 97 -28.68 -18.18 9.12
N GLU A 98 -28.00 -19.12 8.51
CA GLU A 98 -26.85 -19.82 9.10
C GLU A 98 -25.61 -19.02 8.80
N LEU A 99 -24.87 -18.63 9.84
CA LEU A 99 -23.64 -17.84 9.74
C LEU A 99 -22.45 -18.67 10.23
N GLU A 100 -21.30 -18.52 9.57
CA GLU A 100 -20.02 -19.00 10.04
C GLU A 100 -19.00 -17.86 9.95
N LEU A 101 -18.45 -17.41 11.09
CA LEU A 101 -17.42 -16.37 11.11
C LEU A 101 -16.07 -16.96 10.75
N ILE A 102 -15.61 -16.69 9.54
CA ILE A 102 -14.34 -17.22 9.02
C ILE A 102 -13.17 -16.43 9.56
N ASN A 103 -13.25 -15.08 9.50
CA ASN A 103 -12.18 -14.22 9.94
C ASN A 103 -12.69 -12.80 10.22
N PHE A 104 -11.89 -12.04 10.96
CA PHE A 104 -12.05 -10.58 11.09
C PHE A 104 -10.68 -9.94 11.35
N HIS A 105 -10.49 -8.75 10.83
CA HIS A 105 -9.25 -7.99 10.96
C HIS A 105 -9.53 -6.50 10.77
N ASP A 106 -8.59 -5.66 11.17
CA ASP A 106 -8.71 -4.24 10.92
C ASP A 106 -8.79 -3.99 9.41
N LYS A 107 -9.75 -3.14 9.01
CA LYS A 107 -9.94 -2.76 7.61
C LYS A 107 -8.62 -2.17 7.09
N ILE A 108 -8.13 -2.72 5.98
CA ILE A 108 -6.98 -2.15 5.28
C ILE A 108 -7.44 -0.83 4.65
N LYS A 109 -7.13 0.28 5.33
CA LYS A 109 -7.42 1.60 4.80
C LYS A 109 -6.72 1.79 3.45
N SER A 110 -7.45 2.27 2.46
CA SER A 110 -6.83 2.75 1.23
C SER A 110 -5.93 3.95 1.55
N ILE A 111 -4.98 4.25 0.65
CA ILE A 111 -4.08 5.39 0.84
C ILE A 111 -4.83 6.74 1.01
N PHE A 112 -6.03 6.85 0.45
CA PHE A 112 -6.87 8.05 0.54
C PHE A 112 -7.59 8.18 1.89
N GLU A 113 -7.84 7.07 2.57
CA GLU A 113 -8.46 7.03 3.90
C GLU A 113 -7.46 7.23 5.04
N LEU A 114 -6.15 7.16 4.74
CA LEU A 114 -5.09 7.38 5.72
C LEU A 114 -4.98 8.86 6.09
N THR A 115 -4.79 9.15 7.37
CA THR A 115 -4.36 10.47 7.83
C THR A 115 -2.93 10.79 7.36
N ASN A 116 -2.51 12.06 7.46
CA ASN A 116 -1.15 12.43 7.10
C ASN A 116 -0.10 11.75 8.00
N ASP A 117 -0.39 11.61 9.31
CA ASP A 117 0.49 10.87 10.24
C ASP A 117 0.58 9.39 9.86
N GLU A 118 -0.56 8.73 9.57
CA GLU A 118 -0.56 7.33 9.14
C GLU A 118 0.20 7.11 7.83
N LYS A 119 0.09 8.05 6.87
CA LYS A 119 0.87 8.02 5.61
C LYS A 119 2.35 8.12 5.90
N PHE A 120 2.75 9.06 6.76
CA PHE A 120 4.14 9.28 7.11
C PHE A 120 4.73 8.08 7.85
N ASP A 121 4.03 7.53 8.84
CA ASP A 121 4.44 6.34 9.59
C ASP A 121 4.60 5.12 8.68
N LYS A 122 3.66 4.91 7.74
CA LYS A 122 3.77 3.82 6.75
C LYS A 122 4.96 4.02 5.82
N ALA A 123 5.24 5.27 5.40
CA ALA A 123 6.40 5.57 4.58
C ALA A 123 7.72 5.31 5.33
N GLN A 124 7.78 5.61 6.63
CA GLN A 124 8.93 5.25 7.47
C GLN A 124 9.12 3.74 7.59
N LYS A 125 8.04 2.98 7.77
CA LYS A 125 8.08 1.50 7.79
C LYS A 125 8.55 0.93 6.46
N ALA A 126 8.08 1.47 5.33
CA ALA A 126 8.55 1.08 4.00
C ALA A 126 10.06 1.36 3.81
N LYS A 127 10.57 2.48 4.34
CA LYS A 127 12.02 2.75 4.37
C LYS A 127 12.80 1.73 5.21
N VAL A 128 12.25 1.27 6.34
CA VAL A 128 12.88 0.20 7.14
C VAL A 128 12.96 -1.09 6.34
N LYS A 129 11.87 -1.47 5.65
CA LYS A 129 11.83 -2.62 4.73
C LYS A 129 12.88 -2.50 3.63
N PHE A 130 13.03 -1.30 3.04
CA PHE A 130 14.10 -1.03 2.08
C PHE A 130 15.49 -1.34 2.66
N VAL A 131 15.80 -0.90 3.89
CA VAL A 131 17.12 -1.12 4.51
C VAL A 131 17.42 -2.61 4.64
N GLU A 132 16.44 -3.42 5.01
CA GLU A 132 16.58 -4.88 5.06
C GLU A 132 16.86 -5.48 3.67
N LYS A 133 16.06 -5.09 2.66
CA LYS A 133 16.23 -5.56 1.29
C LYS A 133 17.58 -5.15 0.70
N TYR A 134 18.01 -3.91 0.96
CA TYR A 134 19.31 -3.41 0.53
C TYR A 134 20.50 -4.19 1.14
N LYS A 135 20.44 -4.49 2.45
CA LYS A 135 21.46 -5.32 3.11
C LYS A 135 21.58 -6.71 2.50
N ASN A 136 20.46 -7.28 2.06
CA ASN A 136 20.40 -8.58 1.42
C ASN A 136 20.68 -8.52 -0.09
N GLN A 137 21.09 -7.36 -0.63
CA GLN A 137 21.35 -7.11 -2.06
C GLN A 137 20.11 -7.29 -2.97
N ASN A 138 18.91 -7.34 -2.41
CA ASN A 138 17.65 -7.43 -3.12
C ASN A 138 17.22 -6.04 -3.59
N TYR A 139 18.01 -5.42 -4.48
CA TYR A 139 17.84 -4.02 -4.89
C TYR A 139 16.51 -3.74 -5.61
N LYS A 140 15.94 -4.72 -6.36
CA LYS A 140 14.64 -4.57 -7.01
C LYS A 140 13.53 -4.41 -5.98
N GLU A 141 13.45 -5.33 -5.01
CA GLU A 141 12.48 -5.23 -3.91
C GLU A 141 12.73 -3.99 -3.03
N GLY A 142 13.99 -3.58 -2.92
CA GLY A 142 14.37 -2.32 -2.28
C GLY A 142 13.76 -1.10 -2.98
N ILE A 143 13.80 -1.06 -4.31
CA ILE A 143 13.17 0.01 -5.11
C ILE A 143 11.64 0.01 -4.90
N GLU A 144 10.99 -1.16 -4.92
CA GLU A 144 9.55 -1.26 -4.66
C GLU A 144 9.16 -0.67 -3.29
N ALA A 145 9.93 -0.97 -2.25
CA ALA A 145 9.71 -0.40 -0.92
C ALA A 145 9.94 1.12 -0.88
N LEU A 146 10.92 1.64 -1.64
CA LEU A 146 11.15 3.08 -1.77
C LEU A 146 10.01 3.76 -2.55
N ASP A 147 9.49 3.11 -3.60
CA ASP A 147 8.36 3.64 -4.37
C ASP A 147 7.08 3.67 -3.55
N GLU A 148 6.83 2.65 -2.73
CA GLU A 148 5.75 2.66 -1.74
C GLU A 148 5.87 3.87 -0.80
N ALA A 149 7.06 4.11 -0.24
CA ALA A 149 7.31 5.22 0.66
C ALA A 149 7.13 6.59 -0.04
N ILE A 150 7.63 6.75 -1.26
CA ILE A 150 7.52 7.99 -2.04
C ILE A 150 6.05 8.28 -2.36
N ASN A 151 5.29 7.27 -2.82
CA ASN A 151 3.88 7.40 -3.12
C ASN A 151 3.06 7.84 -1.90
N LEU A 152 3.34 7.28 -0.71
CA LEU A 152 2.70 7.68 0.54
C LEU A 152 2.96 9.14 0.88
N ILE A 153 4.22 9.59 0.76
CA ILE A 153 4.63 10.98 1.01
C ILE A 153 3.96 11.95 0.02
N GLU A 154 3.86 11.60 -1.25
CA GLU A 154 3.24 12.43 -2.28
C GLU A 154 1.72 12.57 -2.12
N LYS A 155 1.08 11.64 -1.41
CA LYS A 155 -0.35 11.68 -1.07
C LYS A 155 -0.66 12.41 0.24
N ILE A 156 0.34 13.01 0.90
CA ILE A 156 0.09 13.91 2.03
C ILE A 156 -0.57 15.18 1.48
N SER A 157 -1.82 15.40 1.90
CA SER A 157 -2.68 16.46 1.32
C SER A 157 -2.43 17.85 1.91
N ASN A 158 -1.92 17.92 3.13
CA ASN A 158 -1.63 19.18 3.80
C ASN A 158 -0.17 19.59 3.55
N LYS A 159 0.04 20.65 2.77
CA LYS A 159 1.38 21.18 2.46
C LYS A 159 2.10 21.73 3.69
N ASP A 160 1.37 22.13 4.71
CA ASP A 160 1.94 22.66 5.96
C ASP A 160 2.29 21.54 6.96
N TYR A 161 1.96 20.29 6.64
CA TYR A 161 2.29 19.15 7.46
C TYR A 161 3.77 18.79 7.37
N LYS A 162 4.54 19.13 8.43
CA LYS A 162 5.98 18.82 8.57
C LYS A 162 6.81 19.06 7.29
N PRO A 163 6.73 20.25 6.64
CA PRO A 163 7.23 20.43 5.26
C PRO A 163 8.73 20.12 5.12
N GLU A 164 9.56 20.59 6.07
CA GLU A 164 11.00 20.35 6.03
C GLU A 164 11.36 18.87 6.29
N GLU A 165 10.66 18.21 7.20
CA GLU A 165 10.87 16.79 7.49
C GLU A 165 10.49 15.94 6.28
N ILE A 166 9.32 16.20 5.68
CA ILE A 166 8.84 15.53 4.48
C ILE A 166 9.81 15.70 3.32
N LYS A 167 10.27 16.94 3.07
CA LYS A 167 11.22 17.22 1.99
C LYS A 167 12.55 16.49 2.16
N LYS A 168 13.11 16.52 3.36
CA LYS A 168 14.36 15.79 3.69
C LYS A 168 14.15 14.27 3.57
N PHE A 169 13.01 13.78 4.03
CA PHE A 169 12.69 12.35 3.96
C PHE A 169 12.55 11.89 2.51
N LYS A 170 11.77 12.60 1.68
CA LYS A 170 11.61 12.31 0.24
C LYS A 170 12.97 12.31 -0.47
N LEU A 171 13.79 13.32 -0.25
CA LEU A 171 15.14 13.39 -0.81
C LEU A 171 15.98 12.17 -0.43
N SER A 172 15.91 11.72 0.83
CA SER A 172 16.64 10.53 1.28
C SER A 172 16.18 9.25 0.56
N LEU A 173 14.88 9.11 0.28
CA LEU A 173 14.32 7.97 -0.45
C LEU A 173 14.80 7.98 -1.92
N MET A 174 14.74 9.13 -2.58
CA MET A 174 15.17 9.29 -3.97
C MET A 174 16.66 9.01 -4.15
N LEU A 175 17.51 9.48 -3.23
CA LEU A 175 18.96 9.18 -3.24
C LEU A 175 19.23 7.68 -3.04
N ASN A 176 18.51 7.02 -2.15
CA ASN A 176 18.63 5.58 -1.98
C ASN A 176 18.19 4.81 -3.23
N LYS A 177 17.18 5.30 -3.94
CA LYS A 177 16.71 4.72 -5.20
C LYS A 177 17.77 4.86 -6.31
N CYS A 178 18.45 6.02 -6.43
CA CYS A 178 19.59 6.18 -7.32
C CYS A 178 20.70 5.17 -7.01
N ASN A 179 20.98 4.93 -5.73
CA ASN A 179 21.98 3.95 -5.33
C ASN A 179 21.58 2.52 -5.72
N CYS A 180 20.30 2.15 -5.57
CA CYS A 180 19.81 0.86 -6.02
C CYS A 180 19.94 0.69 -7.54
N TYR A 181 19.56 1.70 -8.33
CA TYR A 181 19.71 1.65 -9.78
C TYR A 181 21.20 1.47 -10.20
N ASN A 182 22.13 2.19 -9.56
CA ASN A 182 23.56 1.99 -9.80
C ASN A 182 24.02 0.56 -9.49
N ASN A 183 23.56 -0.04 -8.39
CA ASN A 183 23.88 -1.43 -8.04
C ASN A 183 23.29 -2.44 -9.03
N LEU A 184 22.11 -2.15 -9.58
CA LEU A 184 21.47 -2.93 -10.64
C LEU A 184 22.08 -2.67 -12.03
N LYS A 185 23.00 -1.72 -12.15
CA LYS A 185 23.57 -1.22 -13.41
C LYS A 185 22.53 -0.59 -14.35
N ASP A 186 21.42 -0.14 -13.79
CA ASP A 186 20.42 0.65 -14.50
C ASP A 186 20.82 2.14 -14.46
N TYR A 187 21.90 2.43 -15.18
CA TYR A 187 22.49 3.76 -15.25
C TYR A 187 21.54 4.82 -15.86
N PRO A 188 20.76 4.52 -16.91
CA PRO A 188 19.81 5.49 -17.44
C PRO A 188 18.79 5.95 -16.38
N SER A 189 18.24 5.05 -15.57
CA SER A 189 17.32 5.39 -14.48
C SER A 189 18.01 6.23 -13.40
N THR A 190 19.27 5.92 -13.08
CA THR A 190 20.07 6.74 -12.16
C THR A 190 20.24 8.17 -12.66
N VAL A 191 20.61 8.34 -13.94
CA VAL A 191 20.82 9.67 -14.55
C VAL A 191 19.53 10.47 -14.53
N LYS A 192 18.41 9.85 -14.94
CA LYS A 192 17.10 10.52 -14.94
C LYS A 192 16.73 11.02 -13.54
N LEU A 193 16.68 10.11 -12.57
CA LEU A 193 16.26 10.45 -11.20
C LEU A 193 17.25 11.41 -10.51
N GLY A 194 18.54 11.23 -10.73
CA GLY A 194 19.56 12.11 -10.18
C GLY A 194 19.49 13.54 -10.73
N LYS A 195 19.18 13.72 -12.02
CA LYS A 195 18.95 15.05 -12.62
C LYS A 195 17.69 15.71 -12.04
N GLU A 196 16.62 14.97 -11.77
CA GLU A 196 15.44 15.49 -11.07
C GLU A 196 15.79 15.99 -9.65
N ILE A 197 16.60 15.24 -8.91
CA ILE A 197 17.07 15.64 -7.57
C ILE A 197 17.92 16.92 -7.65
N ILE A 198 18.83 17.01 -8.61
CA ILE A 198 19.70 18.19 -8.80
C ILE A 198 18.86 19.42 -9.16
N GLN A 199 17.86 19.26 -10.01
CA GLN A 199 16.96 20.35 -10.41
C GLN A 199 16.16 20.89 -9.21
N ASP A 200 15.72 20.02 -8.28
CA ASP A 200 15.02 20.43 -7.05
C ASP A 200 15.99 21.08 -6.02
N ASN A 201 17.23 20.59 -5.95
CA ASN A 201 18.25 21.12 -5.04
C ASN A 201 19.67 20.90 -5.57
N GLU A 202 20.21 21.94 -6.18
CA GLU A 202 21.56 21.96 -6.76
C GLU A 202 22.72 21.73 -5.76
N LYS A 203 22.42 21.79 -4.45
CA LYS A 203 23.41 21.52 -3.40
C LYS A 203 23.47 20.05 -2.97
N THR A 204 22.74 19.17 -3.64
CA THR A 204 22.68 17.75 -3.27
C THR A 204 23.91 16.98 -3.77
N ILE A 205 25.00 17.01 -2.99
CA ILE A 205 26.31 16.40 -3.30
C ILE A 205 26.19 14.95 -3.79
N LYS A 206 25.41 14.11 -3.09
CA LYS A 206 25.24 12.68 -3.43
C LYS A 206 24.62 12.46 -4.81
N ALA A 207 23.76 13.37 -5.28
CA ALA A 207 23.13 13.25 -6.59
C ALA A 207 24.19 13.37 -7.70
N TYR A 208 25.09 14.34 -7.60
CA TYR A 208 26.21 14.50 -8.56
C TYR A 208 27.13 13.28 -8.59
N TYR A 209 27.39 12.67 -7.42
CA TYR A 209 28.17 11.44 -7.35
C TYR A 209 27.48 10.28 -8.09
N TYR A 210 26.18 10.06 -7.83
CA TYR A 210 25.45 8.97 -8.49
C TYR A 210 25.30 9.19 -9.98
N VAL A 211 24.96 10.40 -10.40
CA VAL A 211 24.84 10.76 -11.83
C VAL A 211 26.19 10.64 -12.54
N GLY A 212 27.25 11.22 -11.97
CA GLY A 212 28.59 11.13 -12.55
C GLY A 212 29.09 9.69 -12.68
N THR A 213 28.80 8.85 -11.68
CA THR A 213 29.12 7.41 -11.73
C THR A 213 28.35 6.71 -12.86
N ALA A 214 27.04 6.93 -12.97
CA ALA A 214 26.21 6.34 -14.02
C ALA A 214 26.66 6.78 -15.43
N LEU A 215 26.91 8.06 -15.63
CA LEU A 215 27.40 8.61 -16.90
C LEU A 215 28.78 8.06 -17.28
N ALA A 216 29.67 7.87 -16.32
CA ALA A 216 30.96 7.22 -16.59
C ALA A 216 30.76 5.78 -17.07
N TYR A 217 29.77 5.04 -16.55
CA TYR A 217 29.44 3.70 -17.04
C TYR A 217 28.74 3.70 -18.40
N LEU A 218 28.02 4.76 -18.75
CA LEU A 218 27.41 4.96 -20.08
C LEU A 218 28.41 5.50 -21.10
N ASP A 219 29.67 5.72 -20.71
CA ASP A 219 30.74 6.29 -21.54
C ASP A 219 30.48 7.76 -21.95
N GLU A 220 29.62 8.46 -21.24
CA GLU A 220 29.31 9.89 -21.38
C GLU A 220 30.29 10.74 -20.54
N PHE A 221 31.59 10.69 -20.91
CA PHE A 221 32.68 11.18 -20.06
C PHE A 221 32.68 12.70 -19.84
N GLU A 222 32.24 13.49 -20.81
CA GLU A 222 32.17 14.93 -20.69
C GLU A 222 31.15 15.37 -19.66
N GLU A 223 29.94 14.77 -19.73
CA GLU A 223 28.88 15.05 -18.75
C GLU A 223 29.25 14.47 -17.37
N ALA A 224 29.90 13.29 -17.33
CA ALA A 224 30.43 12.75 -16.08
C ALA A 224 31.42 13.69 -15.39
N MET A 225 32.35 14.31 -16.18
CA MET A 225 33.29 15.30 -15.68
C MET A 225 32.61 16.57 -15.19
N THR A 226 31.54 17.00 -15.87
CA THR A 226 30.74 18.16 -15.42
C THR A 226 30.14 17.89 -14.03
N ASN A 227 29.55 16.71 -13.82
CA ASN A 227 29.01 16.31 -12.53
C ASN A 227 30.11 16.14 -11.46
N TYR A 228 31.28 15.62 -11.83
CA TYR A 228 32.41 15.54 -10.94
C TYR A 228 32.87 16.95 -10.49
N ASN A 229 32.99 17.92 -11.41
CA ASN A 229 33.41 19.28 -11.08
C ASN A 229 32.42 19.95 -10.10
N LYS A 230 31.08 19.72 -10.30
CA LYS A 230 30.08 20.23 -9.37
C LYS A 230 30.17 19.55 -8.00
N LEU A 231 30.36 18.25 -7.97
CA LEU A 231 30.64 17.51 -6.73
C LEU A 231 31.86 18.10 -6.02
N TYR A 232 32.95 18.30 -6.75
CA TYR A 232 34.21 18.84 -6.22
C TYR A 232 34.05 20.27 -5.69
N GLU A 233 33.25 21.12 -6.34
CA GLU A 233 32.93 22.47 -5.88
C GLU A 233 32.19 22.45 -4.52
N LEU A 234 31.21 21.59 -4.39
CA LEU A 234 30.26 21.54 -3.25
C LEU A 234 30.80 20.85 -2.01
N ILE A 235 31.73 19.90 -2.17
CA ILE A 235 32.26 19.14 -1.05
C ILE A 235 33.37 19.89 -0.34
N GLU A 236 33.39 19.89 0.99
CA GLU A 236 34.43 20.52 1.80
C GLU A 236 35.73 19.72 1.78
N ASP A 237 35.65 18.42 2.06
CA ASP A 237 36.80 17.53 2.03
C ASP A 237 37.11 17.03 0.61
N LYS A 238 38.06 17.64 -0.03
CA LYS A 238 38.51 17.29 -1.39
C LYS A 238 39.20 15.92 -1.48
N LYS A 239 39.51 15.30 -0.35
CA LYS A 239 40.09 13.94 -0.26
C LYS A 239 39.02 12.87 -0.01
N ASP A 240 37.75 13.26 0.06
CA ASP A 240 36.65 12.29 0.23
C ASP A 240 36.77 11.13 -0.79
N PRO A 241 36.64 9.88 -0.33
CA PRO A 241 36.74 8.72 -1.22
C PRO A 241 35.77 8.75 -2.39
N GLY A 242 34.58 9.33 -2.24
CA GLY A 242 33.62 9.47 -3.32
C GLY A 242 34.13 10.35 -4.46
N VAL A 243 34.79 11.45 -4.12
CA VAL A 243 35.40 12.37 -5.10
C VAL A 243 36.52 11.67 -5.86
N THR A 244 37.47 11.10 -5.11
CA THR A 244 38.66 10.46 -5.71
C THR A 244 38.26 9.22 -6.54
N ASN A 245 37.33 8.41 -6.08
CA ASN A 245 36.85 7.24 -6.79
C ASN A 245 36.11 7.60 -8.08
N LEU A 246 35.27 8.65 -8.08
CA LEU A 246 34.56 9.08 -9.28
C LEU A 246 35.54 9.57 -10.36
N LEU A 247 36.54 10.39 -9.99
CA LEU A 247 37.57 10.84 -10.93
C LEU A 247 38.36 9.66 -11.53
N ALA A 248 38.79 8.74 -10.64
CA ALA A 248 39.51 7.54 -11.08
C ALA A 248 38.66 6.67 -12.02
N LEU A 249 37.35 6.48 -11.72
CA LEU A 249 36.42 5.75 -12.57
C LEU A 249 36.34 6.37 -13.97
N ILE A 250 36.10 7.67 -14.07
CA ILE A 250 35.99 8.41 -15.34
C ILE A 250 37.27 8.21 -16.16
N ASN A 251 38.42 8.47 -15.54
CA ASN A 251 39.72 8.40 -16.23
C ASN A 251 40.05 6.95 -16.68
N ASN A 252 39.80 5.97 -15.85
CA ASN A 252 40.06 4.55 -16.20
C ASN A 252 39.16 4.03 -17.32
N ARG A 253 37.92 4.46 -17.37
CA ARG A 253 36.99 4.07 -18.42
C ARG A 253 37.35 4.77 -19.75
N LYS A 254 37.69 6.09 -19.68
CA LYS A 254 38.10 6.84 -20.88
C LYS A 254 39.36 6.29 -21.52
N LYS A 255 40.29 5.70 -20.73
CA LYS A 255 41.53 5.10 -21.28
C LYS A 255 41.31 3.74 -21.94
N LYS A 256 40.17 3.05 -21.65
CA LYS A 256 39.87 1.75 -22.20
C LYS A 256 39.09 1.78 -23.52
N LYS A 257 38.73 2.98 -23.95
CA LYS A 257 38.05 3.24 -25.21
C LYS A 257 39.03 3.83 -26.24
#